data_0aa2956bdeed467dc2f3d449586b5470
#
_entry.id   0aa2956bdeed467dc2f3d449586b5470
#
_cell.length_a   1.000
_cell.length_b   1.000
_cell.length_c   1.000
_cell.angle_alpha   90.00
_cell.angle_beta   90.00
_cell.angle_gamma   90.00
#
_symmetry.space_group_name_H-M   'P 1'
#
loop_
_entity.id
_entity.type
_entity.pdbx_description
1 polymer ?
#
loop_
_entity_poly.entity_id
_entity_poly.type
_entity_poly.pdbx_seq_one_letter_code
_entity_poly.pdbx_strand_id
1 'polypeptide(L)'
;YLEILARGGGILSSVNAVKAATEEQLFETTKKLALAALAKGTTTVEIKSGYGLELGLELKMLEVIGRVGRETPLDVVPTFMGAHAVPQEYKGRADEFVDEVLVKQMLPKVKEQGIAEFCDVFCEEGVFSIDQSRRLLKAAKEMGFDTKIHADEVNDLGGAGLAAELATRSAEHLLAASEDNLRAMGK
;
A
#
# COMPACT_ATOMS: atom_id res chain seq x y z
N TYR A 1 16.06 -9.51 -3.42
CA TYR A 1 15.07 -8.71 -2.69
C TYR A 1 14.59 -9.41 -1.42
N LEU A 2 14.11 -10.65 -1.48
CA LEU A 2 13.64 -11.43 -0.32
C LEU A 2 14.72 -11.61 0.77
N GLU A 3 15.99 -11.80 0.37
CA GLU A 3 17.11 -11.84 1.31
C GLU A 3 17.35 -10.51 2.04
N ILE A 4 17.17 -9.39 1.35
CA ILE A 4 17.29 -8.04 1.94
C ILE A 4 16.17 -7.83 2.95
N LEU A 5 14.94 -8.21 2.60
CA LEU A 5 13.78 -8.12 3.47
C LEU A 5 13.94 -9.02 4.73
N ALA A 6 14.41 -10.24 4.55
CA ALA A 6 14.66 -11.19 5.65
C ALA A 6 15.72 -10.69 6.65
N ARG A 7 16.68 -9.86 6.20
CA ARG A 7 17.72 -9.23 7.04
C ARG A 7 17.28 -7.90 7.68
N GLY A 8 16.01 -7.51 7.52
CA GLY A 8 15.48 -6.24 8.06
C GLY A 8 15.86 -5.00 7.24
N GLY A 9 16.29 -5.18 5.99
CA GLY A 9 16.51 -4.11 5.02
C GLY A 9 15.25 -3.78 4.21
N GLY A 10 15.40 -2.97 3.16
CA GLY A 10 14.28 -2.59 2.29
C GLY A 10 13.19 -1.83 3.05
N ILE A 11 11.95 -2.32 3.01
CA ILE A 11 10.78 -1.68 3.63
C ILE A 11 10.99 -1.34 5.10
N LEU A 12 11.59 -2.26 5.90
CA LEU A 12 11.77 -2.06 7.33
C LEU A 12 12.76 -0.92 7.67
N SER A 13 13.77 -0.69 6.82
CA SER A 13 14.66 0.46 7.02
C SER A 13 13.94 1.79 6.79
N SER A 14 13.04 1.85 5.81
CA SER A 14 12.19 3.01 5.54
C SER A 14 11.18 3.25 6.67
N VAL A 15 10.63 2.19 7.26
CA VAL A 15 9.74 2.29 8.44
C VAL A 15 10.43 3.05 9.59
N ASN A 16 11.68 2.71 9.89
CA ASN A 16 12.45 3.40 10.93
C ASN A 16 12.66 4.89 10.62
N ALA A 17 12.91 5.24 9.35
CA ALA A 17 13.04 6.61 8.92
C ALA A 17 11.73 7.40 9.05
N VAL A 18 10.60 6.82 8.66
CA VAL A 18 9.27 7.43 8.81
C VAL A 18 8.91 7.61 10.28
N LYS A 19 9.24 6.64 11.13
CA LYS A 19 9.00 6.71 12.58
C LYS A 19 9.78 7.85 13.24
N ALA A 20 11.01 8.09 12.81
CA ALA A 20 11.87 9.13 13.34
C ALA A 20 11.53 10.53 12.79
N ALA A 21 10.93 10.62 11.61
CA ALA A 21 10.63 11.90 10.96
C ALA A 21 9.40 12.58 11.55
N THR A 22 9.46 13.90 11.66
CA THR A 22 8.28 14.72 11.94
C THR A 22 7.37 14.77 10.71
N GLU A 23 6.09 15.12 10.92
CA GLU A 23 5.13 15.33 9.83
C GLU A 23 5.64 16.37 8.83
N GLU A 24 6.20 17.49 9.33
CA GLU A 24 6.74 18.54 8.47
C GLU A 24 7.94 18.08 7.64
N GLN A 25 8.83 17.27 8.21
CA GLN A 25 9.95 16.69 7.46
C GLN A 25 9.47 15.75 6.34
N LEU A 26 8.46 14.91 6.62
CA LEU A 26 7.84 14.07 5.61
C LEU A 26 7.17 14.91 4.54
N PHE A 27 6.42 15.94 4.92
CA PHE A 27 5.75 16.84 3.99
C PHE A 27 6.73 17.54 3.06
N GLU A 28 7.74 18.22 3.59
CA GLU A 28 8.72 18.95 2.77
C GLU A 28 9.47 18.01 1.81
N THR A 29 9.83 16.81 2.27
CA THR A 29 10.49 15.81 1.42
C THR A 29 9.57 15.36 0.29
N THR A 30 8.32 15.00 0.60
CA THR A 30 7.34 14.51 -0.37
C THR A 30 6.96 15.60 -1.37
N LYS A 31 6.73 16.82 -0.89
CA LYS A 31 6.44 18.00 -1.73
C LYS A 31 7.57 18.28 -2.72
N LYS A 32 8.82 18.22 -2.26
CA LYS A 32 9.99 18.40 -3.13
C LYS A 32 10.04 17.36 -4.24
N LEU A 33 9.80 16.08 -3.93
CA LEU A 33 9.76 14.99 -4.92
C LEU A 33 8.60 15.16 -5.89
N ALA A 34 7.43 15.51 -5.40
CA ALA A 34 6.23 15.76 -6.21
C ALA A 34 6.47 16.91 -7.22
N LEU A 35 7.02 18.04 -6.77
CA LEU A 35 7.34 19.17 -7.64
C LEU A 35 8.46 18.83 -8.64
N ALA A 36 9.43 17.98 -8.27
CA ALA A 36 10.43 17.49 -9.20
C ALA A 36 9.83 16.59 -10.30
N ALA A 37 8.83 15.78 -9.97
CA ALA A 37 8.08 15.00 -10.95
C ALA A 37 7.25 15.90 -11.88
N LEU A 38 6.57 16.91 -11.34
CA LEU A 38 5.84 17.91 -12.12
C LEU A 38 6.76 18.62 -13.13
N ALA A 39 7.95 19.03 -12.71
CA ALA A 39 8.92 19.67 -13.59
C ALA A 39 9.38 18.78 -14.75
N LYS A 40 9.16 17.47 -14.66
CA LYS A 40 9.42 16.48 -15.74
C LYS A 40 8.17 16.09 -16.51
N GLY A 41 7.03 16.75 -16.27
CA GLY A 41 5.78 16.56 -17.01
C GLY A 41 4.77 15.62 -16.35
N THR A 42 5.00 15.14 -15.12
CA THR A 42 4.00 14.37 -14.36
C THR A 42 2.98 15.32 -13.79
N THR A 43 1.72 15.20 -14.19
CA THR A 43 0.61 16.04 -13.71
C THR A 43 -0.26 15.35 -12.67
N THR A 44 -0.32 14.01 -12.71
CA THR A 44 -1.04 13.18 -11.75
C THR A 44 -0.08 12.18 -11.13
N VAL A 45 -0.11 12.02 -9.82
CA VAL A 45 0.76 11.10 -9.10
C VAL A 45 -0.01 10.35 -8.02
N GLU A 46 0.15 9.04 -7.98
CA GLU A 46 -0.29 8.26 -6.84
C GLU A 46 0.80 8.29 -5.76
N ILE A 47 0.39 8.54 -4.53
CA ILE A 47 1.29 8.50 -3.37
C ILE A 47 0.68 7.52 -2.35
N LYS A 48 1.46 6.51 -1.96
CA LYS A 48 1.04 5.45 -1.05
C LYS A 48 1.62 5.67 0.34
N SER A 49 0.86 5.34 1.38
CA SER A 49 1.39 5.11 2.72
C SER A 49 2.18 3.79 2.77
N GLY A 50 2.22 3.08 3.89
CA GLY A 50 2.77 1.72 3.94
C GLY A 50 4.19 1.62 4.50
N TYR A 51 4.73 2.70 5.02
CA TYR A 51 5.97 2.71 5.78
C TYR A 51 5.76 3.10 7.24
N GLY A 52 4.51 3.21 7.67
CA GLY A 52 4.15 3.40 9.08
C GLY A 52 3.99 2.07 9.79
N LEU A 53 3.24 1.14 9.18
CA LEU A 53 2.86 -0.18 9.65
C LEU A 53 2.13 -0.19 11.01
N GLU A 54 1.86 0.97 11.59
CA GLU A 54 1.05 1.19 12.78
C GLU A 54 0.05 2.33 12.53
N LEU A 55 -1.10 2.30 13.20
CA LEU A 55 -2.22 3.19 12.93
C LEU A 55 -1.82 4.66 12.90
N GLY A 56 -1.14 5.15 13.93
CA GLY A 56 -0.78 6.58 14.04
C GLY A 56 0.14 7.05 12.93
N LEU A 57 1.10 6.21 12.52
CA LEU A 57 2.05 6.55 11.46
C LEU A 57 1.41 6.48 10.08
N GLU A 58 0.54 5.50 9.83
CA GLU A 58 -0.20 5.40 8.56
C GLU A 58 -1.11 6.62 8.36
N LEU A 59 -1.86 7.03 9.40
CA LEU A 59 -2.69 8.24 9.36
C LEU A 59 -1.85 9.51 9.17
N LYS A 60 -0.68 9.62 9.83
CA LYS A 60 0.26 10.72 9.62
C LYS A 60 0.76 10.78 8.17
N MET A 61 1.11 9.65 7.58
CA MET A 61 1.54 9.60 6.17
C MET A 61 0.42 10.04 5.24
N LEU A 62 -0.81 9.55 5.45
CA LEU A 62 -1.96 9.96 4.64
C LEU A 62 -2.27 11.46 4.77
N GLU A 63 -2.13 12.06 5.97
CA GLU A 63 -2.28 13.51 6.15
C GLU A 63 -1.22 14.29 5.34
N VAL A 64 0.03 13.84 5.38
CA VAL A 64 1.10 14.41 4.55
C VAL A 64 0.75 14.32 3.06
N ILE A 65 0.25 13.18 2.59
CA ILE A 65 -0.16 12.97 1.20
C ILE A 65 -1.28 13.94 0.82
N GLY A 66 -2.32 14.02 1.65
CA GLY A 66 -3.43 14.96 1.43
C GLY A 66 -2.97 16.42 1.40
N ARG A 67 -2.04 16.79 2.28
CA ARG A 67 -1.45 18.13 2.31
C ARG A 67 -0.66 18.43 1.04
N VAL A 68 0.12 17.48 0.52
CA VAL A 68 0.84 17.64 -0.76
C VAL A 68 -0.13 17.92 -1.90
N GLY A 69 -1.26 17.20 -1.97
CA GLY A 69 -2.29 17.45 -2.97
C GLY A 69 -2.91 18.87 -2.86
N ARG A 70 -3.11 19.35 -1.63
CA ARG A 70 -3.65 20.72 -1.41
C ARG A 70 -2.65 21.85 -1.72
N GLU A 71 -1.35 21.60 -1.54
CA GLU A 71 -0.31 22.62 -1.62
C GLU A 71 0.55 22.55 -2.89
N THR A 72 0.22 21.66 -3.82
CA THR A 72 0.92 21.57 -5.12
C THR A 72 -0.09 21.58 -6.27
N PRO A 73 0.32 21.95 -7.50
CA PRO A 73 -0.55 21.88 -8.67
C PRO A 73 -0.74 20.46 -9.24
N LEU A 74 -0.30 19.43 -8.54
CA LEU A 74 -0.44 18.03 -8.95
C LEU A 74 -1.81 17.46 -8.54
N ASP A 75 -2.39 16.66 -9.40
CA ASP A 75 -3.46 15.75 -9.00
C ASP A 75 -2.83 14.59 -8.21
N VAL A 76 -3.02 14.57 -6.91
CA VAL A 76 -2.50 13.52 -6.02
C VAL A 76 -3.59 12.51 -5.73
N VAL A 77 -3.29 11.23 -5.96
CA VAL A 77 -4.17 10.10 -5.65
C VAL A 77 -3.65 9.40 -4.38
N PRO A 78 -4.30 9.57 -3.22
CA PRO A 78 -3.85 8.99 -1.97
C PRO A 78 -4.24 7.52 -1.85
N THR A 79 -3.28 6.65 -1.53
CA THR A 79 -3.50 5.21 -1.35
C THR A 79 -3.04 4.76 0.02
N PHE A 80 -3.94 4.12 0.78
CA PHE A 80 -3.59 3.43 2.02
C PHE A 80 -2.95 2.07 1.69
N MET A 81 -1.74 1.84 2.18
CA MET A 81 -1.00 0.59 2.00
C MET A 81 -0.43 0.05 3.31
N GLY A 82 -1.21 0.05 4.41
CA GLY A 82 -0.77 -0.52 5.69
C GLY A 82 -0.36 -2.00 5.62
N ALA A 83 -0.82 -2.71 4.59
CA ALA A 83 -0.42 -4.08 4.26
C ALA A 83 0.80 -4.13 3.32
N HIS A 84 1.85 -3.36 3.59
CA HIS A 84 3.08 -3.35 2.80
C HIS A 84 4.12 -4.35 3.33
N ALA A 85 4.16 -4.57 4.63
CA ALA A 85 4.96 -5.60 5.28
C ALA A 85 4.31 -6.03 6.59
N VAL A 86 4.67 -7.20 7.09
CA VAL A 86 4.28 -7.63 8.44
C VAL A 86 5.24 -7.01 9.46
N PRO A 87 4.74 -6.21 10.42
CA PRO A 87 5.57 -5.62 11.45
C PRO A 87 6.30 -6.69 12.28
N GLN A 88 7.47 -6.34 12.83
CA GLN A 88 8.30 -7.29 13.57
C GLN A 88 7.56 -7.91 14.77
N GLU A 89 6.71 -7.13 15.44
CA GLU A 89 5.88 -7.59 16.57
C GLU A 89 4.80 -8.60 16.16
N TYR A 90 4.47 -8.69 14.87
CA TYR A 90 3.52 -9.66 14.31
C TYR A 90 4.20 -10.76 13.49
N LYS A 91 5.52 -10.91 13.58
CA LYS A 91 6.25 -11.94 12.86
C LYS A 91 5.68 -13.34 13.20
N GLY A 92 5.27 -14.07 12.14
CA GLY A 92 4.60 -15.37 12.27
C GLY A 92 3.11 -15.29 12.67
N ARG A 93 2.55 -14.09 12.79
CA ARG A 93 1.14 -13.84 13.13
C ARG A 93 0.48 -12.88 12.11
N ALA A 94 0.78 -13.07 10.82
CA ALA A 94 0.27 -12.20 9.75
C ALA A 94 -1.27 -12.20 9.68
N ASP A 95 -1.94 -13.32 9.96
CA ASP A 95 -3.41 -13.38 10.01
C ASP A 95 -3.97 -12.47 11.10
N GLU A 96 -3.39 -12.47 12.29
CA GLU A 96 -3.78 -11.58 13.38
C GLU A 96 -3.56 -10.10 13.00
N PHE A 97 -2.44 -9.79 12.36
CA PHE A 97 -2.17 -8.43 11.88
C PHE A 97 -3.22 -7.98 10.85
N VAL A 98 -3.56 -8.84 9.89
CA VAL A 98 -4.60 -8.52 8.90
C VAL A 98 -5.96 -8.33 9.57
N ASP A 99 -6.41 -9.29 10.37
CA ASP A 99 -7.78 -9.31 10.87
C ASP A 99 -7.99 -8.31 12.01
N GLU A 100 -7.07 -8.22 12.97
CA GLU A 100 -7.25 -7.38 14.17
C GLU A 100 -6.70 -5.96 13.98
N VAL A 101 -5.63 -5.78 13.22
CA VAL A 101 -5.02 -4.46 13.08
C VAL A 101 -5.48 -3.77 11.80
N LEU A 102 -5.25 -4.39 10.64
CA LEU A 102 -5.58 -3.75 9.35
C LEU A 102 -7.10 -3.59 9.19
N VAL A 103 -7.85 -4.68 9.32
CA VAL A 103 -9.30 -4.68 9.03
C VAL A 103 -10.10 -4.01 10.15
N LYS A 104 -9.87 -4.39 11.42
CA LYS A 104 -10.71 -3.89 12.53
C LYS A 104 -10.29 -2.52 13.06
N GLN A 105 -9.02 -2.13 12.94
CA GLN A 105 -8.54 -0.89 13.53
C GLN A 105 -8.16 0.15 12.46
N MET A 106 -7.28 -0.20 11.50
CA MET A 106 -6.76 0.79 10.54
C MET A 106 -7.80 1.21 9.51
N LEU A 107 -8.43 0.27 8.79
CA LEU A 107 -9.39 0.60 7.73
C LEU A 107 -10.53 1.54 8.21
N PRO A 108 -11.18 1.32 9.37
CA PRO A 108 -12.20 2.25 9.84
C PRO A 108 -11.66 3.65 10.11
N LYS A 109 -10.45 3.77 10.67
CA LYS A 109 -9.83 5.07 10.97
C LYS A 109 -9.32 5.80 9.73
N VAL A 110 -8.80 5.07 8.75
CA VAL A 110 -8.45 5.60 7.43
C VAL A 110 -9.71 6.10 6.72
N LYS A 111 -10.83 5.36 6.82
CA LYS A 111 -12.12 5.81 6.26
C LYS A 111 -12.64 7.06 6.96
N GLU A 112 -12.54 7.12 8.28
CA GLU A 112 -12.93 8.30 9.08
C GLU A 112 -12.09 9.53 8.71
N GLN A 113 -10.78 9.35 8.45
CA GLN A 113 -9.88 10.42 8.01
C GLN A 113 -10.27 10.97 6.63
N GLY A 114 -10.79 10.14 5.72
CA GLY A 114 -11.39 10.55 4.46
C GLY A 114 -10.39 11.06 3.41
N ILE A 115 -9.12 10.72 3.54
CA ILE A 115 -8.06 11.13 2.59
C ILE A 115 -7.81 10.04 1.55
N ALA A 116 -7.62 8.80 1.96
CA ALA A 116 -7.31 7.69 1.06
C ALA A 116 -8.51 7.35 0.16
N GLU A 117 -8.25 7.23 -1.12
CA GLU A 117 -9.21 6.76 -2.14
C GLU A 117 -9.09 5.24 -2.36
N PHE A 118 -7.87 4.73 -2.25
CA PHE A 118 -7.54 3.33 -2.50
C PHE A 118 -7.01 2.63 -1.25
N CYS A 119 -7.22 1.31 -1.20
CA CYS A 119 -6.52 0.39 -0.32
C CYS A 119 -5.69 -0.58 -1.17
N ASP A 120 -4.44 -0.77 -0.79
CA ASP A 120 -3.46 -1.61 -1.49
C ASP A 120 -2.83 -2.63 -0.56
N VAL A 121 -2.36 -3.76 -1.10
CA VAL A 121 -1.70 -4.83 -0.36
C VAL A 121 -0.53 -5.42 -1.14
N PHE A 122 0.54 -5.79 -0.45
CA PHE A 122 1.66 -6.51 -1.06
C PHE A 122 1.46 -8.04 -0.93
N CYS A 123 0.86 -8.61 -1.96
CA CYS A 123 0.60 -10.05 -2.07
C CYS A 123 1.81 -10.75 -2.67
N GLU A 124 2.70 -11.26 -1.81
CA GLU A 124 3.94 -11.93 -2.22
C GLU A 124 4.35 -12.98 -1.18
N GLU A 125 5.12 -13.96 -1.64
CA GLU A 125 5.68 -14.99 -0.75
C GLU A 125 6.52 -14.35 0.37
N GLY A 126 6.22 -14.75 1.61
CA GLY A 126 6.89 -14.20 2.79
C GLY A 126 6.38 -12.83 3.25
N VAL A 127 5.36 -12.27 2.60
CA VAL A 127 4.68 -11.01 2.99
C VAL A 127 3.22 -11.30 3.32
N PHE A 128 2.29 -11.16 2.37
CA PHE A 128 0.89 -11.52 2.57
C PHE A 128 0.43 -12.55 1.53
N SER A 129 -0.25 -13.59 2.00
CA SER A 129 -0.81 -14.64 1.16
C SER A 129 -2.02 -14.14 0.36
N ILE A 130 -2.44 -14.93 -0.64
CA ILE A 130 -3.67 -14.69 -1.41
C ILE A 130 -4.89 -14.54 -0.49
N ASP A 131 -5.04 -15.41 0.52
CA ASP A 131 -6.21 -15.37 1.41
C ASP A 131 -6.19 -14.16 2.35
N GLN A 132 -5.02 -13.78 2.85
CA GLN A 132 -4.84 -12.56 3.65
C GLN A 132 -5.16 -11.32 2.83
N SER A 133 -4.62 -11.23 1.61
CA SER A 133 -4.88 -10.14 0.66
C SER A 133 -6.37 -10.06 0.28
N ARG A 134 -7.01 -11.21 0.02
CA ARG A 134 -8.44 -11.28 -0.28
C ARG A 134 -9.30 -10.74 0.86
N ARG A 135 -9.01 -11.12 2.11
CA ARG A 135 -9.77 -10.64 3.28
C ARG A 135 -9.67 -9.12 3.44
N LEU A 136 -8.45 -8.60 3.36
CA LEU A 136 -8.22 -7.16 3.48
C LEU A 136 -8.93 -6.37 2.37
N LEU A 137 -8.73 -6.76 1.10
CA LEU A 137 -9.29 -6.02 -0.03
C LEU A 137 -10.82 -6.11 -0.08
N LYS A 138 -11.42 -7.25 0.32
CA LYS A 138 -12.89 -7.36 0.45
C LYS A 138 -13.42 -6.41 1.53
N ALA A 139 -12.79 -6.39 2.71
CA ALA A 139 -13.17 -5.47 3.78
C ALA A 139 -13.03 -4.00 3.37
N ALA A 140 -11.95 -3.66 2.64
CA ALA A 140 -11.77 -2.31 2.12
C ALA A 140 -12.89 -1.92 1.11
N LYS A 141 -13.25 -2.82 0.19
CA LYS A 141 -14.36 -2.59 -0.75
C LYS A 141 -15.71 -2.40 -0.04
N GLU A 142 -15.99 -3.21 0.97
CA GLU A 142 -17.21 -3.07 1.78
C GLU A 142 -17.30 -1.72 2.50
N MET A 143 -16.15 -1.13 2.84
CA MET A 143 -16.06 0.23 3.40
C MET A 143 -16.04 1.33 2.33
N GLY A 144 -16.11 0.98 1.04
CA GLY A 144 -16.17 1.92 -0.08
C GLY A 144 -14.81 2.50 -0.48
N PHE A 145 -13.72 1.77 -0.30
CA PHE A 145 -12.45 2.04 -0.98
C PHE A 145 -12.43 1.37 -2.34
N ASP A 146 -11.83 2.00 -3.33
CA ASP A 146 -11.29 1.28 -4.48
C ASP A 146 -10.06 0.49 -4.04
N THR A 147 -9.73 -0.59 -4.76
CA THR A 147 -8.66 -1.50 -4.34
C THR A 147 -7.59 -1.66 -5.41
N LYS A 148 -6.37 -1.89 -4.96
CA LYS A 148 -5.19 -2.20 -5.76
C LYS A 148 -4.44 -3.38 -5.14
N ILE A 149 -3.48 -3.94 -5.87
CA ILE A 149 -2.68 -5.05 -5.37
C ILE A 149 -1.28 -5.02 -6.00
N HIS A 150 -0.22 -5.12 -5.19
CA HIS A 150 1.11 -5.51 -5.63
C HIS A 150 1.14 -7.03 -5.66
N ALA A 151 1.44 -7.62 -6.80
CA ALA A 151 1.25 -9.04 -7.00
C ALA A 151 2.28 -9.65 -7.96
N ASP A 152 2.62 -10.90 -7.70
CA ASP A 152 3.43 -11.71 -8.58
C ASP A 152 4.71 -11.00 -9.04
N GLU A 153 5.37 -10.27 -8.11
CA GLU A 153 6.61 -9.53 -8.39
C GLU A 153 7.79 -10.48 -8.51
N VAL A 154 7.88 -11.44 -7.59
CA VAL A 154 8.98 -12.40 -7.51
C VAL A 154 8.49 -13.81 -7.81
N ASN A 155 7.34 -14.19 -7.26
CA ASN A 155 6.74 -15.51 -7.40
C ASN A 155 5.30 -15.41 -7.90
N ASP A 156 4.89 -16.33 -8.77
CA ASP A 156 3.48 -16.48 -9.17
C ASP A 156 2.68 -17.11 -8.02
N LEU A 157 2.07 -16.29 -7.19
CA LEU A 157 1.12 -16.73 -6.17
C LEU A 157 -0.33 -16.76 -6.69
N GLY A 158 -0.57 -16.27 -7.89
CA GLY A 158 -1.91 -16.07 -8.42
C GLY A 158 -2.53 -14.73 -8.02
N GLY A 159 -1.70 -13.73 -7.67
CA GLY A 159 -2.15 -12.40 -7.30
C GLY A 159 -2.85 -11.67 -8.44
N ALA A 160 -2.40 -11.83 -9.69
CA ALA A 160 -3.10 -11.34 -10.87
C ALA A 160 -4.52 -11.95 -11.01
N GLY A 161 -4.67 -13.24 -10.67
CA GLY A 161 -5.98 -13.91 -10.60
C GLY A 161 -6.88 -13.33 -9.51
N LEU A 162 -6.32 -13.02 -8.34
CA LEU A 162 -7.04 -12.34 -7.27
C LEU A 162 -7.46 -10.91 -7.68
N ALA A 163 -6.60 -10.20 -8.39
CA ALA A 163 -6.93 -8.88 -8.95
C ALA A 163 -8.15 -8.95 -9.86
N ALA A 164 -8.19 -9.94 -10.77
CA ALA A 164 -9.34 -10.19 -11.64
C ALA A 164 -10.59 -10.59 -10.83
N GLU A 165 -10.48 -11.52 -9.86
CA GLU A 165 -11.59 -11.95 -8.99
C GLU A 165 -12.24 -10.75 -8.28
N LEU A 166 -11.42 -9.87 -7.74
CA LEU A 166 -11.89 -8.72 -6.97
C LEU A 166 -12.16 -7.49 -7.83
N ALA A 167 -11.91 -7.51 -9.13
CA ALA A 167 -11.97 -6.35 -10.00
C ALA A 167 -11.24 -5.15 -9.35
N THR A 168 -9.97 -5.33 -9.01
CA THR A 168 -9.13 -4.24 -8.48
C THR A 168 -8.90 -3.21 -9.58
N ARG A 169 -8.66 -1.96 -9.19
CA ARG A 169 -8.41 -0.86 -10.13
C ARG A 169 -7.12 -1.07 -10.92
N SER A 170 -6.10 -1.61 -10.28
CA SER A 170 -4.83 -1.99 -10.88
C SER A 170 -4.19 -3.14 -10.11
N ALA A 171 -3.24 -3.79 -10.78
CA ALA A 171 -2.30 -4.71 -10.17
C ALA A 171 -0.89 -4.31 -10.63
N GLU A 172 -0.01 -4.09 -9.68
CA GLU A 172 1.36 -3.65 -9.91
C GLU A 172 2.30 -4.84 -9.99
N HIS A 173 3.44 -4.68 -10.69
CA HIS A 173 4.51 -5.64 -11.00
C HIS A 173 4.12 -6.69 -12.03
N LEU A 174 3.49 -7.80 -11.63
CA LEU A 174 3.04 -8.90 -12.49
C LEU A 174 4.18 -9.60 -13.28
N LEU A 175 5.42 -9.49 -12.81
CA LEU A 175 6.60 -10.00 -13.52
C LEU A 175 6.61 -11.54 -13.61
N ALA A 176 6.08 -12.20 -12.58
CA ALA A 176 5.99 -13.65 -12.48
C ALA A 176 4.58 -14.21 -12.80
N ALA A 177 3.60 -13.33 -13.08
CA ALA A 177 2.21 -13.74 -13.28
C ALA A 177 2.03 -14.69 -14.45
N SER A 178 1.22 -15.75 -14.29
CA SER A 178 0.88 -16.68 -15.37
C SER A 178 -0.01 -16.03 -16.43
N GLU A 179 0.13 -16.49 -17.67
CA GLU A 179 -0.69 -15.99 -18.79
C GLU A 179 -2.20 -16.14 -18.54
N ASP A 180 -2.62 -17.22 -17.89
CA ASP A 180 -4.04 -17.47 -17.60
C ASP A 180 -4.60 -16.42 -16.63
N ASN A 181 -3.84 -16.05 -15.60
CA ASN A 181 -4.20 -14.99 -14.66
C ASN A 181 -4.22 -13.62 -15.33
N LEU A 182 -3.23 -13.32 -16.20
CA LEU A 182 -3.22 -12.08 -16.98
C LEU A 182 -4.42 -11.98 -17.93
N ARG A 183 -4.78 -13.09 -18.59
CA ARG A 183 -6.00 -13.14 -19.44
C ARG A 183 -7.29 -12.94 -18.65
N ALA A 184 -7.34 -13.38 -17.38
CA ALA A 184 -8.49 -13.15 -16.53
C ALA A 184 -8.69 -11.66 -16.21
N MET A 185 -7.60 -10.90 -16.05
CA MET A 185 -7.66 -9.45 -15.85
C MET A 185 -8.16 -8.65 -17.07
N GLY A 186 -8.04 -9.22 -18.27
CA GLY A 186 -8.49 -8.58 -19.51
C GLY A 186 -9.99 -8.75 -19.84
N LYS A 187 -10.76 -9.41 -18.96
CA LYS A 187 -12.20 -9.67 -19.12
C LYS A 187 -13.02 -8.70 -18.28
#